data_c3c226671878268391f0fc19a5899778
#
_entry.id   c3c226671878268391f0fc19a5899778
#
_cell.length_a   1.000
_cell.length_b   1.000
_cell.length_c   1.000
_cell.angle_alpha   90.00
_cell.angle_beta   90.00
_cell.angle_gamma   90.00
#
_symmetry.space_group_name_H-M   'P 1'
#
loop_
_entity.id
_entity.type
_entity.pdbx_description
1 polymer ?
#
loop_
_entity_poly.entity_id
_entity_poly.type
_entity_poly.pdbx_seq_one_letter_code
_entity_poly.pdbx_strand_id
1 'polypeptide(L)'
;ARRKLIDWLKGGGTLVRFAGSRLAAAENDPELLPVRLRLGERALGGTLSWTEPQAVAEYSPNGPFADLTPPSDVTVSRQILAEPAADIVERSWVNLADGTPLVTGARRGEGTIALFHVAPQATWSNLPISGTFVELLRRLVQLSRNQGAATATGADQTSLPPYRLIAADGSLVPPTQDARPLIGTDAPVTIENPPGLY
;
A
#
# COMPACT_ATOMS: atom_id res chain seq x y z
N ALA A 1 15.82 1.52 15.74
CA ALA A 1 15.17 1.48 14.41
C ALA A 1 13.67 1.13 14.52
N ARG A 2 13.26 -0.02 15.17
CA ARG A 2 11.88 -0.50 15.26
C ARG A 2 10.91 0.55 15.85
N ARG A 3 11.24 1.15 17.00
CA ARG A 3 10.40 2.15 17.68
C ARG A 3 10.12 3.35 16.77
N LYS A 4 11.16 3.91 16.13
CA LYS A 4 10.99 5.03 15.20
C LYS A 4 10.06 4.71 14.02
N LEU A 5 10.11 3.47 13.50
CA LEU A 5 9.23 3.02 12.43
C LEU A 5 7.77 2.93 12.91
N ILE A 6 7.55 2.42 14.12
CA ILE A 6 6.22 2.34 14.72
C ILE A 6 5.65 3.75 14.99
N ASP A 7 6.47 4.64 15.55
CA ASP A 7 6.07 6.03 15.82
C ASP A 7 5.72 6.76 14.52
N TRP A 8 6.53 6.59 13.46
CA TRP A 8 6.26 7.13 12.13
C TRP A 8 4.97 6.55 11.52
N LEU A 9 4.78 5.24 11.63
CA LEU A 9 3.56 4.57 11.15
C LEU A 9 2.32 5.10 11.86
N LYS A 10 2.36 5.20 13.22
CA LYS A 10 1.25 5.71 14.02
C LYS A 10 0.95 7.19 13.77
N GLY A 11 1.95 7.96 13.33
CA GLY A 11 1.82 9.36 12.96
C GLY A 11 1.32 9.62 11.53
N GLY A 12 0.81 8.61 10.81
CA GLY A 12 0.23 8.76 9.47
C GLY A 12 1.02 8.13 8.33
N GLY A 13 2.14 7.44 8.66
CA GLY A 13 2.94 6.74 7.65
C GLY A 13 2.21 5.56 7.01
N THR A 14 2.53 5.24 5.76
CA THR A 14 2.03 4.04 5.08
C THR A 14 3.17 3.06 4.89
N LEU A 15 3.09 1.91 5.55
CA LEU A 15 4.09 0.85 5.47
C LEU A 15 3.60 -0.28 4.57
N VAL A 16 4.31 -0.53 3.47
CA VAL A 16 4.05 -1.66 2.57
C VAL A 16 5.12 -2.73 2.82
N ARG A 17 4.68 -3.96 3.04
CA ARG A 17 5.54 -5.11 3.28
C ARG A 17 5.23 -6.23 2.30
N PHE A 18 6.23 -7.08 2.06
CA PHE A 18 6.12 -8.29 1.25
C PHE A 18 6.53 -9.49 2.09
N ALA A 19 5.67 -10.50 2.11
CA ALA A 19 5.94 -11.72 2.85
C ALA A 19 6.86 -12.64 2.04
N GLY A 20 8.01 -12.93 2.61
CA GLY A 20 8.97 -13.88 2.08
C GLY A 20 9.42 -14.85 3.18
N SER A 21 10.31 -15.78 2.85
CA SER A 21 10.80 -16.84 3.76
C SER A 21 11.34 -16.26 5.08
N ARG A 22 11.98 -15.09 5.05
CA ARG A 22 12.49 -14.44 6.27
C ARG A 22 11.38 -13.97 7.18
N LEU A 23 10.29 -13.42 6.61
CA LEU A 23 9.15 -12.98 7.41
C LEU A 23 8.38 -14.17 7.98
N ALA A 24 8.26 -15.25 7.22
CA ALA A 24 7.64 -16.51 7.67
C ALA A 24 8.40 -17.19 8.82
N ALA A 25 9.72 -17.01 8.86
CA ALA A 25 10.57 -17.55 9.92
C ALA A 25 10.69 -16.63 11.14
N ALA A 26 10.24 -15.38 11.03
CA ALA A 26 10.32 -14.41 12.13
C ALA A 26 9.08 -14.52 13.03
N GLU A 27 9.23 -14.09 14.28
CA GLU A 27 8.08 -13.91 15.17
C GLU A 27 7.10 -12.87 14.63
N ASN A 28 5.80 -13.13 14.84
CA ASN A 28 4.75 -12.18 14.47
C ASN A 28 4.87 -10.89 15.29
N ASP A 29 5.13 -9.78 14.61
CA ASP A 29 5.14 -8.44 15.21
C ASP A 29 3.78 -7.76 14.99
N PRO A 30 2.88 -7.70 16.00
CA PRO A 30 1.52 -7.17 15.83
C PRO A 30 1.51 -5.67 15.49
N GLU A 31 2.57 -4.93 15.78
CA GLU A 31 2.69 -3.50 15.43
C GLU A 31 3.07 -3.29 13.97
N LEU A 32 3.78 -4.26 13.37
CA LEU A 32 4.34 -4.17 12.02
C LEU A 32 3.75 -5.20 11.05
N LEU A 33 2.65 -5.85 11.41
CA LEU A 33 1.88 -6.75 10.54
C LEU A 33 0.39 -6.41 10.63
N PRO A 34 -0.35 -6.41 9.53
CA PRO A 34 -1.80 -6.18 9.55
C PRO A 34 -2.55 -7.38 10.14
N VAL A 35 -2.03 -8.58 9.92
CA VAL A 35 -2.56 -9.86 10.40
C VAL A 35 -1.44 -10.72 10.96
N ARG A 36 -1.77 -11.71 11.78
CA ARG A 36 -0.81 -12.73 12.19
C ARG A 36 -0.54 -13.67 11.02
N LEU A 37 0.70 -14.02 10.82
CA LEU A 37 1.10 -15.01 9.84
C LEU A 37 1.10 -16.39 10.47
N ARG A 38 0.66 -17.37 9.72
CA ARG A 38 0.70 -18.77 10.12
C ARG A 38 2.15 -19.22 10.19
N LEU A 39 2.61 -19.49 11.39
CA LEU A 39 3.91 -20.08 11.62
C LEU A 39 3.80 -21.58 11.31
N GLY A 40 4.52 -22.05 10.30
CA GLY A 40 4.46 -23.45 9.89
C GLY A 40 5.24 -24.36 10.80
N GLU A 41 4.69 -25.53 11.11
CA GLU A 41 5.47 -26.62 11.68
C GLU A 41 6.51 -27.13 10.66
N ARG A 42 7.75 -27.04 11.08
CA ARG A 42 8.98 -27.79 10.70
C ARG A 42 9.41 -28.00 9.26
N ALA A 43 8.58 -27.99 8.23
CA ALA A 43 9.05 -28.31 6.87
C ALA A 43 8.89 -27.19 5.85
N LEU A 44 7.90 -26.28 5.98
CA LEU A 44 7.58 -25.29 4.97
C LEU A 44 7.36 -23.85 5.51
N GLY A 45 7.61 -23.59 6.80
CA GLY A 45 7.63 -22.24 7.37
C GLY A 45 6.38 -21.40 7.08
N GLY A 46 5.16 -21.97 7.18
CA GLY A 46 3.92 -21.25 6.90
C GLY A 46 3.72 -20.85 5.43
N THR A 47 4.58 -21.34 4.53
CA THR A 47 4.47 -21.13 3.09
C THR A 47 3.56 -22.17 2.47
N LEU A 48 2.53 -21.76 1.73
CA LEU A 48 1.72 -22.62 0.88
C LEU A 48 2.22 -22.54 -0.56
N SER A 49 2.36 -23.70 -1.20
CA SER A 49 2.62 -23.81 -2.63
C SER A 49 1.51 -24.63 -3.26
N TRP A 50 0.97 -24.15 -4.37
CA TRP A 50 -0.06 -24.87 -5.12
C TRP A 50 0.55 -25.63 -6.27
N THR A 51 -0.01 -26.82 -6.57
CA THR A 51 0.31 -27.57 -7.79
C THR A 51 -0.16 -26.80 -9.01
N GLU A 52 -1.35 -26.16 -8.91
CA GLU A 52 -1.88 -25.25 -9.91
C GLU A 52 -1.90 -23.83 -9.32
N PRO A 53 -1.24 -22.84 -9.98
CA PRO A 53 -1.22 -21.48 -9.48
C PRO A 53 -2.62 -20.88 -9.32
N GLN A 54 -2.87 -20.15 -8.26
CA GLN A 54 -4.15 -19.51 -7.95
C GLN A 54 -4.27 -18.15 -8.63
N ALA A 55 -5.41 -17.89 -9.25
CA ALA A 55 -5.73 -16.58 -9.81
C ALA A 55 -6.17 -15.58 -8.72
N VAL A 56 -6.06 -14.29 -9.00
CA VAL A 56 -6.71 -13.26 -8.21
C VAL A 56 -8.21 -13.32 -8.47
N ALA A 57 -9.03 -13.45 -7.41
CA ALA A 57 -10.47 -13.64 -7.54
C ALA A 57 -11.25 -12.35 -7.34
N GLU A 58 -10.97 -11.62 -6.26
CA GLU A 58 -11.75 -10.43 -5.93
C GLU A 58 -10.96 -9.38 -5.16
N TYR A 59 -11.42 -8.12 -5.27
CA TYR A 59 -11.00 -7.01 -4.44
C TYR A 59 -12.10 -6.69 -3.42
N SER A 60 -11.71 -6.49 -2.17
CA SER A 60 -12.65 -6.11 -1.10
C SER A 60 -13.29 -4.76 -1.41
N PRO A 61 -14.62 -4.62 -1.27
CA PRO A 61 -15.30 -3.34 -1.48
C PRO A 61 -14.88 -2.26 -0.48
N ASN A 62 -14.33 -2.65 0.66
CA ASN A 62 -13.87 -1.74 1.70
C ASN A 62 -12.35 -1.45 1.64
N GLY A 63 -11.66 -1.99 0.65
CA GLY A 63 -10.22 -1.82 0.46
C GLY A 63 -9.86 -0.69 -0.52
N PRO A 64 -8.59 -0.32 -0.60
CA PRO A 64 -8.12 0.74 -1.52
C PRO A 64 -8.16 0.33 -2.99
N PHE A 65 -8.60 -0.88 -3.30
CA PHE A 65 -8.63 -1.48 -4.63
C PHE A 65 -10.06 -1.77 -5.14
N ALA A 66 -11.08 -1.32 -4.41
CA ALA A 66 -12.50 -1.68 -4.63
C ALA A 66 -13.02 -1.38 -6.04
N ASP A 67 -12.47 -0.36 -6.70
CA ASP A 67 -12.86 0.06 -8.06
C ASP A 67 -12.03 -0.58 -9.17
N LEU A 68 -11.07 -1.44 -8.82
CA LEU A 68 -10.26 -2.18 -9.79
C LEU A 68 -10.96 -3.49 -10.19
N THR A 69 -10.68 -3.92 -11.42
CA THR A 69 -11.12 -5.23 -11.90
C THR A 69 -10.02 -6.27 -11.65
N PRO A 70 -10.34 -7.44 -11.07
CA PRO A 70 -9.37 -8.51 -10.89
C PRO A 70 -8.73 -8.91 -12.24
N PRO A 71 -7.40 -9.06 -12.28
CA PRO A 71 -6.70 -9.44 -13.51
C PRO A 71 -6.91 -10.92 -13.82
N SER A 72 -7.09 -11.25 -15.09
CA SER A 72 -7.21 -12.64 -15.55
C SER A 72 -5.86 -13.34 -15.77
N ASP A 73 -4.77 -12.57 -15.84
CA ASP A 73 -3.42 -13.03 -16.20
C ASP A 73 -2.46 -13.13 -15.00
N VAL A 74 -2.89 -12.68 -13.81
CA VAL A 74 -2.06 -12.75 -12.60
C VAL A 74 -2.35 -14.04 -11.83
N THR A 75 -1.28 -14.79 -11.59
CA THR A 75 -1.33 -16.05 -10.84
C THR A 75 -0.28 -16.09 -9.75
N VAL A 76 -0.60 -16.79 -8.66
CA VAL A 76 0.23 -17.00 -7.50
C VAL A 76 0.51 -18.48 -7.30
N SER A 77 1.78 -18.86 -7.29
CA SER A 77 2.24 -20.24 -7.09
C SER A 77 2.64 -20.52 -5.65
N ARG A 78 2.96 -19.47 -4.88
CA ARG A 78 3.40 -19.58 -3.50
C ARG A 78 3.03 -18.34 -2.70
N GLN A 79 2.60 -18.53 -1.45
CA GLN A 79 2.33 -17.42 -0.52
C GLN A 79 2.65 -17.80 0.93
N ILE A 80 2.70 -16.79 1.81
CA ILE A 80 2.68 -16.95 3.25
C ILE A 80 1.24 -16.80 3.74
N LEU A 81 0.70 -17.80 4.41
CA LEU A 81 -0.68 -17.78 4.88
C LEU A 81 -0.87 -16.84 6.07
N ALA A 82 -2.00 -16.17 6.09
CA ALA A 82 -2.51 -15.54 7.30
C ALA A 82 -3.02 -16.60 8.28
N GLU A 83 -2.88 -16.34 9.58
CA GLU A 83 -3.55 -17.14 10.62
C GLU A 83 -5.05 -16.84 10.56
N PRO A 84 -5.93 -17.87 10.60
CA PRO A 84 -7.37 -17.65 10.66
C PRO A 84 -7.74 -16.82 11.89
N ALA A 85 -8.49 -15.74 11.66
CA ALA A 85 -8.97 -14.84 12.70
C ALA A 85 -10.35 -14.29 12.32
N ALA A 86 -11.16 -13.89 13.31
CA ALA A 86 -12.50 -13.39 13.05
C ALA A 86 -12.54 -12.12 12.18
N ASP A 87 -11.49 -11.31 12.25
CA ASP A 87 -11.34 -10.04 11.53
C ASP A 87 -10.56 -10.16 10.20
N ILE A 88 -10.24 -11.40 9.77
CA ILE A 88 -9.45 -11.60 8.54
C ILE A 88 -10.16 -11.06 7.29
N VAL A 89 -11.48 -11.19 7.22
CA VAL A 89 -12.29 -10.73 6.08
C VAL A 89 -12.23 -9.20 5.97
N GLU A 90 -12.34 -8.49 7.10
CA GLU A 90 -12.27 -7.03 7.13
C GLU A 90 -10.89 -6.49 6.75
N ARG A 91 -9.85 -7.26 7.06
CA ARG A 91 -8.45 -6.91 6.75
C ARG A 91 -7.99 -7.38 5.38
N SER A 92 -8.76 -8.24 4.73
CA SER A 92 -8.42 -8.76 3.40
C SER A 92 -8.84 -7.76 2.32
N TRP A 93 -7.86 -7.24 1.58
CA TRP A 93 -8.10 -6.30 0.49
C TRP A 93 -8.12 -6.96 -0.88
N VAL A 94 -7.38 -8.05 -1.04
CA VAL A 94 -7.31 -8.86 -2.27
C VAL A 94 -7.31 -10.33 -1.88
N ASN A 95 -8.18 -11.12 -2.51
CA ASN A 95 -8.27 -12.56 -2.29
C ASN A 95 -7.91 -13.35 -3.55
N LEU A 96 -7.36 -14.54 -3.36
CA LEU A 96 -7.15 -15.54 -4.40
C LEU A 96 -8.42 -16.38 -4.60
N ALA A 97 -8.43 -17.17 -5.66
CA ALA A 97 -9.59 -18.01 -6.04
C ALA A 97 -9.94 -19.09 -4.98
N ASP A 98 -8.98 -19.51 -4.17
CA ASP A 98 -9.19 -20.41 -3.04
C ASP A 98 -9.68 -19.70 -1.76
N GLY A 99 -9.92 -18.38 -1.82
CA GLY A 99 -10.37 -17.55 -0.71
C GLY A 99 -9.26 -17.08 0.24
N THR A 100 -8.00 -17.46 0.00
CA THR A 100 -6.89 -16.98 0.84
C THR A 100 -6.51 -15.53 0.50
N PRO A 101 -6.16 -14.69 1.50
CA PRO A 101 -5.81 -13.31 1.25
C PRO A 101 -4.43 -13.17 0.57
N LEU A 102 -4.40 -12.45 -0.56
CA LEU A 102 -3.16 -12.06 -1.24
C LEU A 102 -2.60 -10.74 -0.68
N VAL A 103 -3.49 -9.79 -0.38
CA VAL A 103 -3.10 -8.51 0.24
C VAL A 103 -4.00 -8.25 1.43
N THR A 104 -3.37 -8.00 2.58
CA THR A 104 -4.08 -7.60 3.80
C THR A 104 -3.65 -6.21 4.23
N GLY A 105 -4.53 -5.48 4.91
CA GLY A 105 -4.24 -4.17 5.45
C GLY A 105 -4.88 -3.89 6.79
N ALA A 106 -4.30 -2.98 7.54
CA ALA A 106 -4.85 -2.51 8.80
C ALA A 106 -4.39 -1.08 9.11
N ARG A 107 -5.22 -0.34 9.80
CA ARG A 107 -4.82 0.95 10.38
C ARG A 107 -3.96 0.74 11.63
N ARG A 108 -3.03 1.69 11.83
CA ARG A 108 -2.18 1.77 13.03
C ARG A 108 -2.05 3.24 13.43
N GLY A 109 -2.88 3.67 14.37
CA GLY A 109 -3.05 5.10 14.65
C GLY A 109 -3.59 5.81 13.42
N GLU A 110 -2.94 6.88 12.99
CA GLU A 110 -3.29 7.62 11.77
C GLU A 110 -2.74 6.97 10.48
N GLY A 111 -1.82 6.02 10.61
CA GLY A 111 -1.19 5.38 9.46
C GLY A 111 -1.83 4.07 9.04
N THR A 112 -1.27 3.48 7.99
CA THR A 112 -1.73 2.22 7.42
C THR A 112 -0.57 1.27 7.16
N ILE A 113 -0.79 0.00 7.44
CA ILE A 113 0.11 -1.07 7.07
C ILE A 113 -0.57 -1.99 6.06
N ALA A 114 0.13 -2.28 4.97
CA ALA A 114 -0.27 -3.24 3.95
C ALA A 114 0.75 -4.36 3.83
N LEU A 115 0.28 -5.59 3.69
CA LEU A 115 1.11 -6.76 3.51
C LEU A 115 0.67 -7.52 2.26
N PHE A 116 1.59 -7.67 1.31
CA PHE A 116 1.47 -8.66 0.24
C PHE A 116 1.95 -10.00 0.77
N HIS A 117 1.11 -11.02 0.70
CA HIS A 117 1.40 -12.37 1.19
C HIS A 117 2.33 -13.17 0.28
N VAL A 118 2.96 -12.50 -0.67
CA VAL A 118 3.93 -13.04 -1.63
C VAL A 118 5.23 -12.24 -1.58
N ALA A 119 6.33 -12.91 -1.88
CA ALA A 119 7.58 -12.22 -2.15
C ALA A 119 7.54 -11.61 -3.57
N PRO A 120 8.18 -10.45 -3.82
CA PRO A 120 8.24 -9.84 -5.14
C PRO A 120 9.25 -10.57 -6.05
N GLN A 121 9.04 -11.87 -6.24
CA GLN A 121 9.89 -12.77 -7.01
C GLN A 121 9.05 -13.61 -7.96
N ALA A 122 9.50 -13.78 -9.20
CA ALA A 122 8.79 -14.53 -10.23
C ALA A 122 8.54 -16.01 -9.87
N THR A 123 9.32 -16.58 -8.96
CA THR A 123 9.10 -17.94 -8.45
C THR A 123 7.91 -18.07 -7.49
N TRP A 124 7.34 -16.95 -7.02
CA TRP A 124 6.18 -16.90 -6.14
C TRP A 124 4.90 -16.53 -6.88
N SER A 125 5.00 -15.59 -7.81
CA SER A 125 3.89 -15.11 -8.64
C SER A 125 4.41 -14.32 -9.82
N ASN A 126 3.58 -14.16 -10.86
CA ASN A 126 3.85 -13.22 -11.94
C ASN A 126 3.35 -11.80 -11.62
N LEU A 127 2.75 -11.57 -10.44
CA LEU A 127 2.28 -10.26 -10.00
C LEU A 127 3.34 -9.15 -10.17
N PRO A 128 4.62 -9.31 -9.73
CA PRO A 128 5.60 -8.22 -9.80
C PRO A 128 5.94 -7.72 -11.20
N ILE A 129 5.66 -8.53 -12.22
CA ILE A 129 5.92 -8.19 -13.64
C ILE A 129 4.62 -7.80 -14.39
N SER A 130 3.49 -7.67 -13.68
CA SER A 130 2.19 -7.31 -14.24
C SER A 130 1.88 -5.82 -14.12
N GLY A 131 1.04 -5.30 -15.01
CA GLY A 131 0.49 -3.94 -14.88
C GLY A 131 -0.36 -3.77 -13.63
N THR A 132 -1.00 -4.84 -13.16
CA THR A 132 -1.78 -4.88 -11.92
C THR A 132 -0.93 -4.49 -10.71
N PHE A 133 0.30 -4.96 -10.62
CA PHE A 133 1.19 -4.60 -9.51
C PHE A 133 1.45 -3.10 -9.43
N VAL A 134 1.68 -2.48 -10.58
CA VAL A 134 1.87 -1.02 -10.67
C VAL A 134 0.63 -0.29 -10.20
N GLU A 135 -0.56 -0.75 -10.60
CA GLU A 135 -1.82 -0.13 -10.19
C GLU A 135 -2.08 -0.29 -8.69
N LEU A 136 -1.84 -1.47 -8.12
CA LEU A 136 -1.96 -1.68 -6.67
C LEU A 136 -1.02 -0.74 -5.89
N LEU A 137 0.23 -0.59 -6.34
CA LEU A 137 1.18 0.34 -5.71
C LEU A 137 0.75 1.79 -5.85
N ARG A 138 0.22 2.21 -7.00
CA ARG A 138 -0.33 3.57 -7.20
C ARG A 138 -1.46 3.86 -6.21
N ARG A 139 -2.39 2.92 -6.01
CA ARG A 139 -3.48 3.06 -5.04
C ARG A 139 -2.98 3.19 -3.60
N LEU A 140 -1.95 2.42 -3.23
CA LEU A 140 -1.32 2.56 -1.92
C LEU A 140 -0.63 3.91 -1.72
N VAL A 141 0.01 4.45 -2.76
CA VAL A 141 0.57 5.81 -2.74
C VAL A 141 -0.52 6.86 -2.61
N GLN A 142 -1.63 6.74 -3.35
CA GLN A 142 -2.78 7.64 -3.22
C GLN A 142 -3.39 7.58 -1.82
N LEU A 143 -3.57 6.38 -1.26
CA LEU A 143 -4.03 6.19 0.12
C LEU A 143 -3.13 6.92 1.12
N SER A 144 -1.81 6.81 0.96
CA SER A 144 -0.81 7.50 1.79
C SER A 144 -0.94 9.03 1.70
N ARG A 145 -1.13 9.58 0.51
CA ARG A 145 -1.30 11.03 0.30
C ARG A 145 -2.58 11.55 0.93
N ASN A 146 -3.68 10.83 0.76
CA ASN A 146 -4.97 11.21 1.32
C ASN A 146 -4.97 11.19 2.85
N GLN A 147 -4.25 10.23 3.46
CA GLN A 147 -4.06 10.20 4.91
C GLN A 147 -3.21 11.36 5.43
N GLY A 148 -2.12 11.70 4.72
CA GLY A 148 -1.30 12.87 5.04
C GLY A 148 -2.05 14.19 4.91
N ALA A 149 -2.95 14.30 3.94
CA ALA A 149 -3.81 15.49 3.77
C ALA A 149 -4.89 15.58 4.87
N ALA A 150 -5.45 14.44 5.31
CA ALA A 150 -6.46 14.41 6.37
C ALA A 150 -5.90 14.82 7.75
N THR A 151 -4.60 14.59 8.01
CA THR A 151 -3.92 15.06 9.22
C THR A 151 -3.55 16.54 9.14
N ALA A 152 -3.52 17.13 7.94
CA ALA A 152 -3.16 18.53 7.72
C ALA A 152 -4.35 19.49 7.72
N THR A 153 -5.59 19.01 7.50
CA THR A 153 -6.77 19.89 7.43
C THR A 153 -8.03 19.17 7.94
N GLY A 154 -8.57 19.71 9.01
CA GLY A 154 -10.02 19.61 9.26
C GLY A 154 -10.74 20.44 8.19
N ALA A 155 -11.68 19.80 7.47
CA ALA A 155 -12.67 20.38 6.55
C ALA A 155 -12.25 20.89 5.16
N ASP A 156 -12.79 20.20 4.19
CA ASP A 156 -13.49 20.70 2.98
C ASP A 156 -12.77 21.49 1.88
N GLN A 157 -11.46 21.42 1.73
CA GLN A 157 -10.77 21.68 0.45
C GLN A 157 -9.30 21.24 0.59
N THR A 158 -8.87 20.26 -0.20
CA THR A 158 -7.46 19.83 -0.23
C THR A 158 -6.61 21.00 -0.72
N SER A 159 -6.08 21.78 0.22
CA SER A 159 -5.13 22.85 -0.05
C SER A 159 -3.72 22.26 -0.03
N LEU A 160 -3.06 22.24 -1.17
CA LEU A 160 -1.71 21.73 -1.33
C LEU A 160 -0.72 22.89 -1.32
N PRO A 161 0.09 23.06 -0.27
CA PRO A 161 1.10 24.12 -0.24
C PRO A 161 2.21 23.82 -1.26
N PRO A 162 2.79 24.86 -1.89
CA PRO A 162 3.89 24.67 -2.83
C PRO A 162 5.12 24.12 -2.11
N TYR A 163 5.68 23.02 -2.63
CA TYR A 163 6.90 22.38 -2.09
C TYR A 163 8.15 22.76 -2.89
N ARG A 164 8.07 22.69 -4.21
CA ARG A 164 9.13 23.08 -5.14
C ARG A 164 8.51 23.59 -6.43
N LEU A 165 9.03 24.68 -6.96
CA LEU A 165 8.57 25.27 -8.22
C LEU A 165 9.53 24.93 -9.36
N ILE A 166 9.02 24.91 -10.58
CA ILE A 166 9.80 24.72 -11.79
C ILE A 166 10.18 26.09 -12.34
N ALA A 167 11.45 26.43 -12.35
CA ALA A 167 11.97 27.64 -12.95
C ALA A 167 11.97 27.53 -14.50
N ALA A 168 12.18 28.67 -15.19
CA ALA A 168 12.15 28.72 -16.64
C ALA A 168 13.21 27.84 -17.33
N ASP A 169 14.29 27.53 -16.63
CA ASP A 169 15.35 26.63 -17.08
C ASP A 169 15.07 25.13 -16.77
N GLY A 170 13.88 24.84 -16.18
CA GLY A 170 13.48 23.51 -15.77
C GLY A 170 14.04 23.05 -14.42
N SER A 171 14.79 23.87 -13.72
CA SER A 171 15.30 23.53 -12.38
C SER A 171 14.21 23.62 -11.31
N LEU A 172 14.35 22.81 -10.25
CA LEU A 172 13.46 22.87 -9.09
C LEU A 172 14.01 23.85 -8.06
N VAL A 173 13.24 24.92 -7.81
CA VAL A 173 13.59 26.00 -6.88
C VAL A 173 12.65 25.99 -5.67
N PRO A 174 13.05 26.59 -4.53
CA PRO A 174 12.15 26.82 -3.41
C PRO A 174 10.94 27.68 -3.80
N PRO A 175 9.79 27.53 -3.11
CA PRO A 175 8.62 28.37 -3.36
C PRO A 175 8.93 29.86 -3.16
N THR A 176 8.38 30.69 -4.04
CA THR A 176 8.43 32.16 -3.90
C THR A 176 7.39 32.62 -2.88
N GLN A 177 7.51 33.84 -2.38
CA GLN A 177 6.56 34.42 -1.43
C GLN A 177 5.16 34.62 -2.05
N ASP A 178 5.08 34.74 -3.37
CA ASP A 178 3.83 34.91 -4.11
C ASP A 178 3.10 33.62 -4.43
N ALA A 179 3.79 32.49 -4.29
CA ALA A 179 3.20 31.18 -4.57
C ALA A 179 2.19 30.79 -3.48
N ARG A 180 0.95 30.55 -3.89
CA ARG A 180 -0.16 30.16 -3.01
C ARG A 180 -0.43 28.66 -3.06
N PRO A 181 -1.04 28.11 -2.02
CA PRO A 181 -1.49 26.71 -2.04
C PRO A 181 -2.49 26.46 -3.17
N LEU A 182 -2.33 25.33 -3.86
CA LEU A 182 -3.32 24.86 -4.83
C LEU A 182 -4.58 24.42 -4.12
N ILE A 183 -5.73 24.88 -4.62
CA ILE A 183 -7.06 24.43 -4.17
C ILE A 183 -7.65 23.62 -5.32
N GLY A 184 -7.74 22.28 -5.13
CA GLY A 184 -8.18 21.34 -6.16
C GLY A 184 -7.06 20.95 -7.14
N THR A 185 -7.30 19.90 -7.93
CA THR A 185 -6.33 19.32 -8.87
C THR A 185 -6.31 19.99 -10.25
N ASP A 186 -7.34 20.78 -10.58
CA ASP A 186 -7.54 21.38 -11.90
C ASP A 186 -7.27 22.90 -11.91
N ALA A 187 -6.55 23.41 -10.91
CA ALA A 187 -6.22 24.83 -10.83
C ALA A 187 -5.31 25.24 -12.02
N PRO A 188 -5.64 26.32 -12.74
CA PRO A 188 -4.82 26.77 -13.84
C PRO A 188 -3.45 27.25 -13.36
N VAL A 189 -2.43 27.08 -14.19
CA VAL A 189 -1.09 27.63 -13.94
C VAL A 189 -1.14 29.15 -14.04
N THR A 190 -0.79 29.83 -12.96
CA THR A 190 -0.77 31.30 -12.85
C THR A 190 0.50 31.75 -12.14
N ILE A 191 0.67 33.08 -11.98
CA ILE A 191 1.79 33.63 -11.19
C ILE A 191 1.66 33.22 -9.72
N GLU A 192 0.43 33.13 -9.19
CA GLU A 192 0.16 32.70 -7.81
C GLU A 192 0.21 31.17 -7.67
N ASN A 193 -0.03 30.42 -8.75
CA ASN A 193 0.05 28.97 -8.81
C ASN A 193 1.02 28.56 -9.94
N PRO A 194 2.33 28.82 -9.78
CA PRO A 194 3.32 28.48 -10.79
C PRO A 194 3.49 26.95 -10.90
N PRO A 195 3.99 26.45 -12.03
CA PRO A 195 4.21 24.99 -12.19
C PRO A 195 5.20 24.49 -11.15
N GLY A 196 4.92 23.31 -10.59
CA GLY A 196 5.77 22.75 -9.54
C GLY A 196 5.22 21.51 -8.86
N LEU A 197 5.81 21.19 -7.74
CA LEU A 197 5.35 20.18 -6.79
C LEU A 197 4.62 20.88 -5.63
N TYR A 198 3.43 20.41 -5.37
CA TYR A 198 2.56 20.91 -4.32
C TYR A 198 2.21 19.80 -3.33
#